data_5f14a2835102ae515b005327c6f9c29f
#
_entry.id   5f14a2835102ae515b005327c6f9c29f
#
_cell.length_a   1.000
_cell.length_b   1.000
_cell.length_c   1.000
_cell.angle_alpha   90.00
_cell.angle_beta   90.00
_cell.angle_gamma   90.00
#
_symmetry.space_group_name_H-M   'P 1'
#
loop_
_entity.id
_entity.type
_entity.pdbx_description
1 polymer ?
#
loop_
_entity_poly.entity_id
_entity_poly.type
_entity_poly.pdbx_seq_one_letter_code
_entity_poly.pdbx_strand_id
1 'polypeptide(L)'
;MSHKLTQSNSRASLRRQVEQIKRKKIAANQVVDLAAFRNLNKDPEPATILVVDDDEIMRNALKRILESEGYRAVLAEDGMELSKVLETMRLDLVLLDVNLPWVDGYELCKLIKGHQSLKHVPLVLVSGRKSKEDIEHGFDAGADDYVTKPFDIAFMTGVINRLLATQNEGN
;
A
#
# COMPACT_ATOMS: atom_id res chain seq x y z
N MET A 1 10.71 6.66 19.40
CA MET A 1 10.69 8.13 19.23
C MET A 1 11.59 8.68 18.11
N SER A 2 12.47 7.88 17.49
CA SER A 2 13.46 8.38 16.51
C SER A 2 12.95 8.55 15.06
N HIS A 3 11.88 7.90 14.64
CA HIS A 3 11.40 7.96 13.25
C HIS A 3 10.68 9.25 12.85
N LYS A 4 10.05 9.96 13.80
CA LYS A 4 9.38 11.27 13.51
C LYS A 4 10.35 12.42 13.26
N LEU A 5 11.58 12.34 13.77
CA LEU A 5 12.59 13.39 13.63
C LEU A 5 13.28 13.39 12.25
N THR A 6 13.44 12.24 11.61
CA THR A 6 14.07 12.12 10.29
C THR A 6 13.19 12.61 9.15
N GLN A 7 11.89 12.36 9.21
CA GLN A 7 10.93 12.85 8.19
C GLN A 7 10.72 14.37 8.29
N SER A 8 10.72 14.94 9.50
CA SER A 8 10.62 16.38 9.71
C SER A 8 11.80 17.15 9.12
N ASN A 9 13.03 16.61 9.24
CA ASN A 9 14.24 17.24 8.69
C ASN A 9 14.28 17.17 7.15
N SER A 10 13.81 16.09 6.55
CA SER A 10 13.74 15.94 5.09
C SER A 10 12.74 16.92 4.47
N ARG A 11 11.56 17.08 5.08
CA ARG A 11 10.53 18.05 4.63
C ARG A 11 10.98 19.51 4.76
N ALA A 12 11.68 19.84 5.83
CA ALA A 12 12.22 21.18 6.02
C ALA A 12 13.34 21.51 5.02
N SER A 13 14.18 20.53 4.68
CA SER A 13 15.23 20.65 3.67
C SER A 13 14.62 20.86 2.27
N LEU A 14 13.62 20.08 1.90
CA LEU A 14 12.94 20.19 0.61
C LEU A 14 12.22 21.54 0.46
N ARG A 15 11.54 22.02 1.51
CA ARG A 15 10.91 23.34 1.52
C ARG A 15 11.93 24.46 1.28
N ARG A 16 13.12 24.39 1.89
CA ARG A 16 14.19 25.37 1.68
C ARG A 16 14.71 25.37 0.26
N GLN A 17 14.88 24.18 -0.34
CA GLN A 17 15.32 24.06 -1.75
C GLN A 17 14.27 24.65 -2.70
N VAL A 18 13.00 24.34 -2.50
CA VAL A 18 11.89 24.89 -3.28
C VAL A 18 11.83 26.42 -3.17
N GLU A 19 12.03 26.97 -1.98
CA GLU A 19 12.03 28.42 -1.75
C GLU A 19 13.23 29.11 -2.45
N GLN A 20 14.39 28.46 -2.47
CA GLN A 20 15.56 28.98 -3.20
C GLN A 20 15.36 28.95 -4.72
N ILE A 21 14.72 27.90 -5.26
CA ILE A 21 14.38 27.80 -6.68
C ILE A 21 13.37 28.89 -7.05
N LYS A 22 12.36 29.13 -6.20
CA LYS A 22 11.41 30.25 -6.34
C LYS A 22 12.12 31.58 -6.50
N ARG A 23 12.96 31.92 -5.53
CA ARG A 23 13.68 33.20 -5.50
C ARG A 23 14.57 33.40 -6.71
N LYS A 24 15.27 32.34 -7.15
CA LYS A 24 16.12 32.39 -8.36
C LYS A 24 15.30 32.59 -9.64
N LYS A 25 14.17 31.93 -9.80
CA LYS A 25 13.30 32.05 -10.99
C LYS A 25 12.58 33.40 -11.04
N ILE A 26 12.11 33.91 -9.91
CA ILE A 26 11.48 35.23 -9.81
C ILE A 26 12.50 36.34 -10.14
N ALA A 27 13.73 36.22 -9.62
CA ALA A 27 14.80 37.16 -9.91
C ALA A 27 15.27 37.16 -11.39
N ALA A 28 15.09 36.03 -12.09
CA ALA A 28 15.45 35.88 -13.52
C ALA A 28 14.30 36.28 -14.48
N ASN A 29 13.18 36.79 -13.98
CA ASN A 29 11.99 37.17 -14.79
C ASN A 29 11.46 36.06 -15.71
N GLN A 30 11.66 34.78 -15.30
CA GLN A 30 11.18 33.63 -16.05
C GLN A 30 9.73 33.30 -15.66
N VAL A 31 8.90 32.96 -16.64
CA VAL A 31 7.54 32.50 -16.45
C VAL A 31 7.57 31.23 -15.56
N VAL A 32 6.97 31.30 -14.39
CA VAL A 32 6.84 30.15 -13.50
C VAL A 32 5.59 29.38 -13.92
N ASP A 33 5.77 28.13 -14.34
CA ASP A 33 4.66 27.23 -14.57
C ASP A 33 4.00 26.88 -13.21
N LEU A 34 2.86 27.55 -12.95
CA LEU A 34 2.08 27.36 -11.73
C LEU A 34 1.50 25.94 -11.62
N ALA A 35 1.31 25.23 -12.74
CA ALA A 35 0.84 23.86 -12.73
C ALA A 35 1.95 22.90 -12.25
N ALA A 36 3.18 23.07 -12.77
CA ALA A 36 4.35 22.33 -12.26
C ALA A 36 4.62 22.64 -10.79
N PHE A 37 4.34 23.90 -10.37
CA PHE A 37 4.52 24.33 -8.98
C PHE A 37 3.48 23.73 -8.01
N ARG A 38 2.24 23.56 -8.45
CA ARG A 38 1.18 22.88 -7.68
C ARG A 38 1.52 21.41 -7.47
N ASN A 39 2.10 20.75 -8.46
CA ASN A 39 2.48 19.33 -8.35
C ASN A 39 3.67 19.09 -7.40
N LEU A 40 4.58 20.08 -7.26
CA LEU A 40 5.69 20.02 -6.30
C LEU A 40 5.27 20.24 -4.82
N ASN A 41 4.08 20.82 -4.61
CA ASN A 41 3.55 21.11 -3.28
C ASN A 41 2.39 20.18 -2.86
N LYS A 42 2.02 19.20 -3.69
CA LYS A 42 1.14 18.12 -3.24
C LYS A 42 1.94 17.22 -2.30
N ASP A 43 1.51 17.12 -1.05
CA ASP A 43 1.93 15.99 -0.23
C ASP A 43 1.59 14.71 -1.03
N PRO A 44 2.50 13.75 -1.12
CA PRO A 44 2.20 12.51 -1.85
C PRO A 44 0.90 11.93 -1.28
N GLU A 45 -0.03 11.59 -2.18
CA GLU A 45 -1.27 10.93 -1.77
C GLU A 45 -0.90 9.69 -0.96
N PRO A 46 -1.60 9.41 0.14
CA PRO A 46 -1.31 8.22 0.93
C PRO A 46 -1.50 6.95 0.08
N ALA A 47 -0.59 6.00 0.23
CA ALA A 47 -0.72 4.72 -0.45
C ALA A 47 -2.03 4.04 -0.08
N THR A 48 -2.73 3.50 -1.07
CA THR A 48 -4.03 2.86 -0.92
C THR A 48 -3.86 1.35 -0.78
N ILE A 49 -4.26 0.82 0.36
CA ILE A 49 -4.15 -0.60 0.71
C ILE A 49 -5.55 -1.21 0.76
N LEU A 50 -5.78 -2.23 -0.07
CA LEU A 50 -6.99 -3.02 -0.04
C LEU A 50 -6.86 -4.14 1.00
N VAL A 51 -7.87 -4.29 1.85
CA VAL A 51 -8.01 -5.40 2.80
C VAL A 51 -9.21 -6.24 2.39
N VAL A 52 -8.95 -7.50 2.05
CA VAL A 52 -9.97 -8.51 1.69
C VAL A 52 -10.01 -9.56 2.79
N ASP A 53 -11.03 -9.55 3.60
CA ASP A 53 -11.23 -10.47 4.73
C ASP A 53 -12.73 -10.50 5.05
N ASP A 54 -13.34 -11.64 5.31
CA ASP A 54 -14.76 -11.75 5.67
C ASP A 54 -15.02 -11.43 7.16
N ASP A 55 -14.00 -11.49 8.00
CA ASP A 55 -14.09 -11.11 9.42
C ASP A 55 -14.11 -9.59 9.59
N GLU A 56 -15.27 -9.06 9.97
CA GLU A 56 -15.46 -7.61 10.21
C GLU A 56 -14.52 -7.06 11.28
N ILE A 57 -14.25 -7.84 12.34
CA ILE A 57 -13.37 -7.41 13.44
C ILE A 57 -11.95 -7.26 12.92
N MET A 58 -11.48 -8.23 12.13
CA MET A 58 -10.16 -8.21 11.53
C MET A 58 -10.03 -7.07 10.51
N ARG A 59 -11.02 -6.89 9.61
CA ARG A 59 -11.03 -5.79 8.65
C ARG A 59 -10.93 -4.43 9.34
N ASN A 60 -11.74 -4.21 10.37
CA ASN A 60 -11.76 -2.94 11.12
C ASN A 60 -10.47 -2.73 11.93
N ALA A 61 -9.87 -3.78 12.48
CA ALA A 61 -8.59 -3.69 13.16
C ALA A 61 -7.46 -3.30 12.18
N LEU A 62 -7.37 -3.98 11.04
CA LEU A 62 -6.40 -3.65 9.99
C LEU A 62 -6.60 -2.23 9.46
N LYS A 63 -7.83 -1.81 9.21
CA LYS A 63 -8.14 -0.43 8.81
C LYS A 63 -7.55 0.59 9.78
N ARG A 64 -7.81 0.45 11.08
CA ARG A 64 -7.30 1.37 12.11
C ARG A 64 -5.77 1.40 12.15
N ILE A 65 -5.12 0.25 12.03
CA ILE A 65 -3.67 0.12 11.99
C ILE A 65 -3.13 0.88 10.77
N LEU A 66 -3.65 0.60 9.59
CA LEU A 66 -3.21 1.22 8.33
C LEU A 66 -3.40 2.73 8.35
N GLU A 67 -4.56 3.21 8.78
CA GLU A 67 -4.85 4.65 8.88
C GLU A 67 -3.95 5.35 9.92
N SER A 68 -3.61 4.69 11.03
CA SER A 68 -2.66 5.23 12.02
C SER A 68 -1.24 5.35 11.50
N GLU A 69 -0.85 4.53 10.53
CA GLU A 69 0.43 4.57 9.83
C GLU A 69 0.44 5.57 8.65
N GLY A 70 -0.70 6.21 8.37
CA GLY A 70 -0.84 7.20 7.31
C GLY A 70 -1.19 6.63 5.93
N TYR A 71 -1.67 5.39 5.85
CA TYR A 71 -2.18 4.77 4.64
C TYR A 71 -3.68 5.02 4.48
N ARG A 72 -4.16 4.90 3.26
CA ARG A 72 -5.60 4.84 2.96
C ARG A 72 -6.03 3.38 2.92
N ALA A 73 -6.90 2.97 3.83
CA ALA A 73 -7.46 1.63 3.84
C ALA A 73 -8.78 1.57 3.05
N VAL A 74 -8.89 0.57 2.17
CA VAL A 74 -10.12 0.21 1.45
C VAL A 74 -10.45 -1.22 1.85
N LEU A 75 -11.71 -1.50 2.13
CA LEU A 75 -12.15 -2.80 2.63
C LEU A 75 -13.02 -3.50 1.58
N ALA A 76 -12.92 -4.82 1.52
CA ALA A 76 -13.86 -5.66 0.79
C ALA A 76 -14.15 -6.92 1.61
N GLU A 77 -15.44 -7.23 1.84
CA GLU A 77 -15.87 -8.42 2.58
C GLU A 77 -16.29 -9.55 1.66
N ASP A 78 -16.63 -9.24 0.42
CA ASP A 78 -17.09 -10.20 -0.59
C ASP A 78 -16.56 -9.91 -1.99
N GLY A 79 -16.89 -10.80 -2.92
CA GLY A 79 -16.45 -10.70 -4.31
C GLY A 79 -17.06 -9.52 -5.06
N MET A 80 -18.22 -9.04 -4.65
CA MET A 80 -18.89 -7.89 -5.29
C MET A 80 -18.17 -6.59 -4.91
N GLU A 81 -17.88 -6.39 -3.63
CA GLU A 81 -17.12 -5.25 -3.15
C GLU A 81 -15.69 -5.25 -3.72
N LEU A 82 -15.06 -6.42 -3.74
CA LEU A 82 -13.74 -6.60 -4.36
C LEU A 82 -13.75 -6.17 -5.83
N SER A 83 -14.70 -6.68 -6.63
CA SER A 83 -14.82 -6.33 -8.06
C SER A 83 -14.96 -4.82 -8.25
N LYS A 84 -15.85 -4.19 -7.49
CA LYS A 84 -16.05 -2.74 -7.53
C LYS A 84 -14.79 -1.95 -7.21
N VAL A 85 -14.03 -2.37 -6.20
CA VAL A 85 -12.77 -1.72 -5.83
C VAL A 85 -11.74 -1.86 -6.94
N LEU A 86 -11.57 -3.07 -7.49
CA LEU A 86 -10.60 -3.34 -8.57
C LEU A 86 -10.91 -2.56 -9.85
N GLU A 87 -12.18 -2.29 -10.15
CA GLU A 87 -12.61 -1.53 -11.32
C GLU A 87 -12.45 0.00 -11.16
N THR A 88 -12.58 0.50 -9.92
CA THR A 88 -12.75 1.94 -9.67
C THR A 88 -11.56 2.62 -8.98
N MET A 89 -10.65 1.85 -8.40
CA MET A 89 -9.59 2.38 -7.55
C MET A 89 -8.19 1.91 -8.00
N ARG A 90 -7.23 2.82 -7.90
CA ARG A 90 -5.82 2.46 -7.98
C ARG A 90 -5.37 1.95 -6.61
N LEU A 91 -4.75 0.80 -6.59
CA LEU A 91 -4.23 0.14 -5.40
C LEU A 91 -2.71 0.13 -5.41
N ASP A 92 -2.12 0.30 -4.23
CA ASP A 92 -0.68 0.23 -4.03
C ASP A 92 -0.26 -1.07 -3.32
N LEU A 93 -1.18 -1.75 -2.61
CA LEU A 93 -0.94 -3.04 -1.97
C LEU A 93 -2.28 -3.74 -1.66
N VAL A 94 -2.28 -5.06 -1.64
CA VAL A 94 -3.43 -5.90 -1.26
C VAL A 94 -3.05 -6.78 -0.07
N LEU A 95 -3.87 -6.77 0.98
CA LEU A 95 -3.89 -7.75 2.06
C LEU A 95 -5.08 -8.68 1.82
N LEU A 96 -4.82 -9.97 1.65
CA LEU A 96 -5.84 -10.94 1.27
C LEU A 96 -5.89 -12.09 2.25
N ASP A 97 -7.05 -12.32 2.88
CA ASP A 97 -7.27 -13.54 3.65
C ASP A 97 -7.38 -14.75 2.72
N VAL A 98 -6.76 -15.85 3.15
CA VAL A 98 -6.83 -17.13 2.42
C VAL A 98 -8.18 -17.81 2.62
N ASN A 99 -8.78 -17.69 3.80
CA ASN A 99 -9.99 -18.43 4.16
C ASN A 99 -11.27 -17.62 3.93
N LEU A 100 -11.54 -17.24 2.69
CA LEU A 100 -12.78 -16.57 2.32
C LEU A 100 -13.91 -17.61 2.06
N PRO A 101 -15.17 -17.33 2.47
CA PRO A 101 -16.27 -18.29 2.30
C PRO A 101 -16.76 -18.44 0.86
N TRP A 102 -16.42 -17.48 0.00
CA TRP A 102 -16.92 -17.40 -1.38
C TRP A 102 -15.87 -17.75 -2.45
N VAL A 103 -14.58 -17.84 -2.08
CA VAL A 103 -13.47 -18.24 -2.98
C VAL A 103 -12.27 -18.70 -2.14
N ASP A 104 -11.47 -19.59 -2.68
CA ASP A 104 -10.16 -19.91 -2.11
C ASP A 104 -9.21 -18.73 -2.34
N GLY A 105 -8.58 -18.21 -1.25
CA GLY A 105 -7.70 -17.05 -1.32
C GLY A 105 -6.45 -17.27 -2.18
N TYR A 106 -5.95 -18.51 -2.32
CA TYR A 106 -4.85 -18.81 -3.22
C TYR A 106 -5.27 -18.68 -4.68
N GLU A 107 -6.48 -19.14 -5.03
CA GLU A 107 -7.04 -18.98 -6.37
C GLU A 107 -7.28 -17.50 -6.70
N LEU A 108 -7.80 -16.74 -5.73
CA LEU A 108 -7.99 -15.30 -5.89
C LEU A 108 -6.65 -14.57 -6.06
N CYS A 109 -5.62 -14.97 -5.31
CA CYS A 109 -4.26 -14.45 -5.48
C CYS A 109 -3.75 -14.67 -6.90
N LYS A 110 -3.88 -15.90 -7.44
CA LYS A 110 -3.50 -16.21 -8.83
C LYS A 110 -4.24 -15.34 -9.85
N LEU A 111 -5.55 -15.13 -9.65
CA LEU A 111 -6.36 -14.28 -10.53
C LEU A 111 -5.89 -12.83 -10.50
N ILE A 112 -5.66 -12.25 -9.33
CA ILE A 112 -5.17 -10.88 -9.17
C ILE A 112 -3.78 -10.73 -9.79
N LYS A 113 -2.85 -11.63 -9.49
CA LYS A 113 -1.46 -11.59 -10.00
C LYS A 113 -1.36 -11.93 -11.48
N GLY A 114 -2.31 -12.65 -12.02
CA GLY A 114 -2.43 -12.92 -13.47
C GLY A 114 -3.04 -11.75 -14.26
N HIS A 115 -3.72 -10.82 -13.59
CA HIS A 115 -4.38 -9.71 -14.27
C HIS A 115 -3.37 -8.63 -14.69
N GLN A 116 -3.41 -8.22 -15.96
CA GLN A 116 -2.40 -7.35 -16.56
C GLN A 116 -2.24 -6.00 -15.82
N SER A 117 -3.31 -5.44 -15.31
CA SER A 117 -3.32 -4.16 -14.59
C SER A 117 -2.97 -4.29 -13.11
N LEU A 118 -2.99 -5.49 -12.52
CA LEU A 118 -2.83 -5.73 -11.09
C LEU A 118 -1.57 -6.53 -10.72
N LYS A 119 -0.97 -7.23 -11.69
CA LYS A 119 0.19 -8.11 -11.46
C LYS A 119 1.38 -7.43 -10.77
N HIS A 120 1.50 -6.11 -10.94
CA HIS A 120 2.57 -5.30 -10.34
C HIS A 120 2.23 -4.83 -8.92
N VAL A 121 0.97 -4.92 -8.50
CA VAL A 121 0.54 -4.55 -7.16
C VAL A 121 1.00 -5.62 -6.18
N PRO A 122 1.78 -5.30 -5.13
CA PRO A 122 2.15 -6.26 -4.10
C PRO A 122 0.92 -6.85 -3.43
N LEU A 123 0.94 -8.17 -3.23
CA LEU A 123 -0.12 -8.91 -2.57
C LEU A 123 0.48 -9.72 -1.42
N VAL A 124 -0.07 -9.52 -0.24
CA VAL A 124 0.28 -10.25 0.98
C VAL A 124 -0.89 -11.15 1.36
N LEU A 125 -0.64 -12.44 1.46
CA LEU A 125 -1.61 -13.37 2.03
C LEU A 125 -1.56 -13.29 3.55
N VAL A 126 -2.73 -13.21 4.18
CA VAL A 126 -2.88 -13.13 5.64
C VAL A 126 -3.76 -14.30 6.08
N SER A 127 -3.22 -15.26 6.83
CA SER A 127 -3.94 -16.51 7.08
C SER A 127 -3.63 -17.15 8.43
N GLY A 128 -4.61 -17.87 8.98
CA GLY A 128 -4.38 -18.79 10.11
C GLY A 128 -3.66 -20.08 9.72
N ARG A 129 -3.54 -20.39 8.42
CA ARG A 129 -2.77 -21.52 7.92
C ARG A 129 -1.28 -21.19 8.00
N LYS A 130 -0.50 -22.07 8.62
CA LYS A 130 0.91 -21.80 8.95
C LYS A 130 1.86 -22.97 8.66
N SER A 131 1.35 -24.04 8.03
CA SER A 131 2.24 -25.12 7.61
C SER A 131 3.18 -24.63 6.52
N LYS A 132 4.30 -25.31 6.38
CA LYS A 132 5.27 -24.99 5.33
C LYS A 132 4.62 -25.08 3.94
N GLU A 133 3.81 -26.12 3.74
CA GLU A 133 3.07 -26.37 2.51
C GLU A 133 2.07 -25.25 2.19
N ASP A 134 1.37 -24.73 3.20
CA ASP A 134 0.45 -23.58 3.02
C ASP A 134 1.20 -22.34 2.55
N ILE A 135 2.34 -22.05 3.18
CA ILE A 135 3.18 -20.89 2.84
C ILE A 135 3.77 -21.04 1.43
N GLU A 136 4.31 -22.21 1.07
CA GLU A 136 4.82 -22.52 -0.27
C GLU A 136 3.70 -22.36 -1.31
N HIS A 137 2.50 -22.87 -1.02
CA HIS A 137 1.33 -22.69 -1.90
C HIS A 137 0.97 -21.21 -2.11
N GLY A 138 1.12 -20.38 -1.09
CA GLY A 138 0.91 -18.93 -1.21
C GLY A 138 1.90 -18.27 -2.17
N PHE A 139 3.18 -18.60 -2.07
CA PHE A 139 4.19 -18.09 -3.00
C PHE A 139 4.01 -18.63 -4.41
N ASP A 140 3.64 -19.89 -4.57
CA ASP A 140 3.30 -20.51 -5.87
C ASP A 140 2.08 -19.85 -6.52
N ALA A 141 1.15 -19.32 -5.71
CA ALA A 141 0.02 -18.54 -6.17
C ALA A 141 0.41 -17.13 -6.65
N GLY A 142 1.66 -16.71 -6.42
CA GLY A 142 2.20 -15.42 -6.83
C GLY A 142 2.19 -14.35 -5.76
N ALA A 143 1.90 -14.68 -4.50
CA ALA A 143 1.97 -13.74 -3.39
C ALA A 143 3.40 -13.20 -3.22
N ASP A 144 3.51 -11.92 -2.87
CA ASP A 144 4.79 -11.25 -2.62
C ASP A 144 5.26 -11.47 -1.17
N ASP A 145 4.32 -11.74 -0.26
CA ASP A 145 4.61 -12.16 1.11
C ASP A 145 3.44 -12.94 1.72
N TYR A 146 3.69 -13.57 2.87
CA TYR A 146 2.75 -14.38 3.62
C TYR A 146 2.84 -14.06 5.11
N VAL A 147 1.72 -13.64 5.72
CA VAL A 147 1.65 -13.29 7.14
C VAL A 147 0.69 -14.26 7.85
N THR A 148 1.19 -14.96 8.88
CA THR A 148 0.38 -15.89 9.66
C THR A 148 -0.38 -15.18 10.78
N LYS A 149 -1.67 -15.50 10.93
CA LYS A 149 -2.51 -15.06 12.08
C LYS A 149 -2.25 -15.97 13.30
N PRO A 150 -2.15 -15.44 14.54
CA PRO A 150 -2.10 -14.03 14.88
C PRO A 150 -0.74 -13.42 14.55
N PHE A 151 -0.73 -12.13 14.17
CA PHE A 151 0.47 -11.39 13.85
C PHE A 151 0.69 -10.20 14.77
N ASP A 152 1.93 -9.81 14.92
CA ASP A 152 2.33 -8.56 15.57
C ASP A 152 2.13 -7.37 14.62
N ILE A 153 1.64 -6.24 15.16
CA ILE A 153 1.37 -5.03 14.35
C ILE A 153 2.66 -4.49 13.72
N ALA A 154 3.76 -4.47 14.48
CA ALA A 154 5.04 -3.99 13.97
C ALA A 154 5.59 -4.89 12.85
N PHE A 155 5.35 -6.20 12.93
CA PHE A 155 5.70 -7.13 11.87
C PHE A 155 4.89 -6.85 10.59
N MET A 156 3.56 -6.74 10.70
CA MET A 156 2.67 -6.45 9.56
C MET A 156 3.04 -5.11 8.90
N THR A 157 3.21 -4.05 9.68
CA THR A 157 3.59 -2.73 9.14
C THR A 157 4.99 -2.74 8.53
N GLY A 158 5.91 -3.55 9.07
CA GLY A 158 7.24 -3.76 8.49
C GLY A 158 7.18 -4.41 7.10
N VAL A 159 6.35 -5.44 6.92
CA VAL A 159 6.10 -6.09 5.62
C VAL A 159 5.55 -5.08 4.61
N ILE A 160 4.51 -4.33 4.99
CA ILE A 160 3.87 -3.33 4.14
C ILE A 160 4.88 -2.25 3.70
N ASN A 161 5.62 -1.67 4.65
CA ASN A 161 6.61 -0.64 4.38
C ASN A 161 7.69 -1.11 3.40
N ARG A 162 8.18 -2.34 3.57
CA ARG A 162 9.18 -2.94 2.69
C ARG A 162 8.66 -3.11 1.26
N LEU A 163 7.46 -3.65 1.10
CA LEU A 163 6.87 -3.88 -0.22
C LEU A 163 6.55 -2.58 -0.96
N LEU A 164 6.06 -1.55 -0.25
CA LEU A 164 5.78 -0.25 -0.85
C LEU A 164 7.07 0.52 -1.22
N ALA A 165 8.16 0.34 -0.46
CA ALA A 165 9.45 0.96 -0.78
C ALA A 165 10.05 0.41 -2.08
N THR A 166 9.96 -0.89 -2.32
CA THR A 166 10.49 -1.53 -3.54
C THR A 166 9.77 -1.10 -4.81
N GLN A 167 8.51 -0.67 -4.72
CA GLN A 167 7.77 -0.13 -5.88
C GLN A 167 8.24 1.26 -6.29
N ASN A 168 8.70 2.07 -5.34
CA ASN A 168 9.15 3.43 -5.61
C ASN A 168 10.53 3.49 -6.28
N GLU A 169 11.32 2.42 -6.22
CA GLU A 169 12.66 2.33 -6.83
C GLU A 169 12.63 1.82 -8.28
N GLY A 170 11.50 1.30 -8.75
CA GLY A 170 11.33 0.70 -10.08
C GLY A 170 10.63 1.57 -11.13
N ASN A 171 10.36 2.85 -10.83
CA ASN A 171 9.60 3.77 -11.70
C ASN A 171 10.45 4.95 -12.20
#